data_c13f7f37de7d367364c378dca4829b94
#
_entry.id   c13f7f37de7d367364c378dca4829b94
#
_cell.length_a   1.000
_cell.length_b   1.000
_cell.length_c   1.000
_cell.angle_alpha   90.00
_cell.angle_beta   90.00
_cell.angle_gamma   90.00
#
_symmetry.space_group_name_H-M   'P 1'
#
loop_
_entity.id
_entity.type
_entity.pdbx_description
1 polymer ?
#
loop_
_entity_poly.entity_id
_entity_poly.type
_entity_poly.pdbx_seq_one_letter_code
_entity_poly.pdbx_strand_id
1 'polypeptide(L)'
;MAQTVVKTGATALSGSTLIYSSAAVGIYSALIDLTPMSADTKIGIDIANCTIVASGLKVVTNDAFEGTQTLEPMYFQPPMHTNKGYSITIVLSSGTAPTIPWEITTF
;
A
#
# COMPACT_ATOMS: atom_id res chain seq x y z
N MET A 1 22.26 -2.09 7.38
CA MET A 1 21.03 -2.00 8.18
C MET A 1 20.20 -3.27 7.98
N ALA A 2 19.76 -3.88 9.06
CA ALA A 2 18.99 -5.11 8.99
C ALA A 2 17.56 -4.82 8.51
N GLN A 3 17.06 -5.66 7.61
CA GLN A 3 15.69 -5.60 7.16
C GLN A 3 14.79 -6.35 8.14
N THR A 4 13.70 -5.75 8.54
CA THR A 4 12.75 -6.35 9.46
C THR A 4 11.35 -6.31 8.86
N VAL A 5 10.71 -7.48 8.74
CA VAL A 5 9.30 -7.54 8.36
C VAL A 5 8.47 -6.98 9.50
N VAL A 6 7.74 -5.91 9.25
CA VAL A 6 6.92 -5.22 10.25
C VAL A 6 5.56 -5.89 10.39
N LYS A 7 4.94 -6.19 9.25
CA LYS A 7 3.58 -6.69 9.21
C LYS A 7 3.30 -7.43 7.91
N THR A 8 2.49 -8.48 8.01
CA THR A 8 1.92 -9.16 6.85
C THR A 8 0.42 -9.32 7.05
N GLY A 9 -0.32 -9.47 5.98
CA GLY A 9 -1.75 -9.70 6.08
C GLY A 9 -2.39 -9.94 4.73
N ALA A 10 -3.69 -10.19 4.77
CA ALA A 10 -4.55 -10.25 3.59
C ALA A 10 -5.85 -9.55 3.95
N THR A 11 -6.20 -8.51 3.21
CA THR A 11 -7.32 -7.64 3.55
C THR A 11 -8.37 -7.66 2.45
N ALA A 12 -9.62 -7.97 2.83
CA ALA A 12 -10.77 -7.84 1.94
C ALA A 12 -11.07 -6.36 1.72
N LEU A 13 -11.05 -5.92 0.46
CA LEU A 13 -11.28 -4.52 0.14
C LEU A 13 -12.77 -4.17 0.24
N SER A 14 -13.04 -2.95 0.69
CA SER A 14 -14.40 -2.42 0.81
C SER A 14 -14.33 -0.90 0.76
N GLY A 15 -14.55 -0.31 -0.42
CA GLY A 15 -14.39 1.13 -0.58
C GLY A 15 -12.96 1.56 -0.32
N SER A 16 -12.76 2.55 0.55
CA SER A 16 -11.43 2.99 0.97
C SER A 16 -11.01 2.19 2.19
N THR A 17 -9.97 1.40 2.06
CA THR A 17 -9.50 0.49 3.11
C THR A 17 -8.07 0.84 3.53
N LEU A 18 -7.89 1.19 4.80
CA LEU A 18 -6.56 1.40 5.37
C LEU A 18 -5.90 0.04 5.58
N ILE A 19 -4.79 -0.20 4.89
CA ILE A 19 -4.04 -1.46 4.98
C ILE A 19 -3.07 -1.41 6.16
N TYR A 20 -2.31 -0.32 6.27
CA TYR A 20 -1.29 -0.17 7.30
C TYR A 20 -1.04 1.29 7.59
N SER A 21 -0.79 1.61 8.87
CA SER A 21 -0.33 2.94 9.25
C SER A 21 0.62 2.86 10.44
N SER A 22 1.55 3.80 10.50
CA SER A 22 2.50 3.93 11.59
C SER A 22 2.81 5.41 11.76
N ALA A 23 3.01 5.85 13.02
CA ALA A 23 3.43 7.21 13.32
C ALA A 23 4.95 7.31 13.53
N ALA A 24 5.66 6.20 13.44
CA ALA A 24 7.09 6.14 13.73
C ALA A 24 7.94 6.68 12.57
N VAL A 25 9.06 7.33 12.92
CA VAL A 25 10.11 7.65 11.96
C VAL A 25 10.78 6.36 11.51
N GLY A 26 11.15 6.29 10.24
CA GLY A 26 11.82 5.11 9.71
C GLY A 26 11.87 5.05 8.20
N ILE A 27 12.25 3.89 7.70
CA ILE A 27 12.26 3.58 6.27
C ILE A 27 11.32 2.40 6.07
N TYR A 28 10.35 2.57 5.19
CA TYR A 28 9.32 1.57 4.93
C TYR A 28 9.31 1.17 3.46
N SER A 29 9.00 -0.09 3.20
CA SER A 29 8.69 -0.57 1.85
C SER A 29 7.47 -1.47 1.90
N ALA A 30 6.80 -1.65 0.76
CA ALA A 30 5.58 -2.42 0.66
C ALA A 30 5.61 -3.36 -0.52
N LEU A 31 5.07 -4.56 -0.33
CA LEU A 31 4.72 -5.49 -1.38
C LEU A 31 3.23 -5.76 -1.29
N ILE A 32 2.54 -5.62 -2.41
CA ILE A 32 1.09 -5.84 -2.49
C ILE A 32 0.84 -6.79 -3.65
N ASP A 33 0.17 -7.90 -3.37
CA ASP A 33 -0.12 -8.92 -4.38
C ASP A 33 -1.47 -8.62 -5.03
N LEU A 34 -1.45 -8.26 -6.31
CA LEU A 34 -2.63 -7.92 -7.09
C LEU A 34 -3.22 -9.11 -7.85
N THR A 35 -2.66 -10.32 -7.67
CA THR A 35 -3.18 -11.53 -8.30
C THR A 35 -4.68 -11.75 -8.06
N PRO A 36 -5.24 -11.46 -6.86
CA PRO A 36 -6.67 -11.65 -6.61
C PRO A 36 -7.62 -10.75 -7.40
N MET A 37 -7.11 -9.73 -8.11
CA MET A 37 -7.97 -8.83 -8.91
C MET A 37 -8.64 -9.60 -10.04
N SER A 38 -9.93 -9.35 -10.27
CA SER A 38 -10.68 -9.91 -11.38
C SER A 38 -10.80 -8.89 -12.52
N ALA A 39 -11.38 -9.34 -13.64
CA ALA A 39 -11.44 -8.54 -14.86
C ALA A 39 -12.21 -7.21 -14.67
N ASP A 40 -13.15 -7.16 -13.73
CA ASP A 40 -13.96 -5.96 -13.47
C ASP A 40 -13.44 -5.12 -12.29
N THR A 41 -12.37 -5.52 -11.63
CA THR A 41 -11.85 -4.83 -10.45
C THR A 41 -11.06 -3.58 -10.84
N LYS A 42 -11.37 -2.46 -10.19
CA LYS A 42 -10.60 -1.22 -10.31
C LYS A 42 -10.21 -0.74 -8.93
N ILE A 43 -8.90 -0.54 -8.70
CA ILE A 43 -8.38 -0.07 -7.43
C ILE A 43 -7.43 1.09 -7.63
N GLY A 44 -7.25 1.87 -6.55
CA GLY A 44 -6.17 2.84 -6.41
C GLY A 44 -5.37 2.53 -5.18
N ILE A 45 -4.06 2.68 -5.24
CA ILE A 45 -3.17 2.50 -4.10
C ILE A 45 -2.58 3.85 -3.74
N ASP A 46 -2.87 4.32 -2.53
CA ASP A 46 -2.38 5.59 -2.01
C ASP A 46 -1.37 5.33 -0.90
N ILE A 47 -0.15 5.81 -1.10
CA ILE A 47 0.89 5.75 -0.08
C ILE A 47 1.15 7.16 0.40
N ALA A 48 1.00 7.36 1.71
CA ALA A 48 1.21 8.64 2.37
C ALA A 48 2.43 8.57 3.27
N ASN A 49 3.17 9.67 3.33
CA ASN A 49 4.31 9.78 4.21
C ASN A 49 4.46 11.23 4.68
N CYS A 50 5.19 11.41 5.75
CA CYS A 50 5.48 12.72 6.30
C CYS A 50 6.96 13.04 6.15
N THR A 51 7.33 13.62 5.00
CA THR A 51 8.71 14.05 4.75
C THR A 51 9.03 15.39 5.41
N ILE A 52 8.05 16.27 5.49
CA ILE A 52 8.16 17.56 6.16
C ILE A 52 7.23 17.53 7.38
N VAL A 53 7.81 17.52 8.57
CA VAL A 53 7.03 17.34 9.82
C VAL A 53 5.90 18.37 9.94
N ALA A 54 6.16 19.62 9.61
CA ALA A 54 5.18 20.68 9.69
C ALA A 54 4.01 20.52 8.73
N SER A 55 4.19 19.76 7.63
CA SER A 55 3.15 19.52 6.64
C SER A 55 2.25 18.34 6.98
N GLY A 56 2.69 17.49 7.91
CA GLY A 56 1.96 16.28 8.28
C GLY A 56 2.03 15.18 7.24
N LEU A 57 1.13 14.22 7.35
CA LEU A 57 1.05 13.06 6.46
C LEU A 57 0.38 13.47 5.15
N LYS A 58 1.07 13.25 4.04
CA LYS A 58 0.58 13.58 2.69
C LYS A 58 0.73 12.38 1.76
N VAL A 59 -0.21 12.23 0.85
CA VAL A 59 -0.10 11.21 -0.20
C VAL A 59 1.05 11.59 -1.13
N VAL A 60 2.01 10.68 -1.28
CA VAL A 60 3.19 10.89 -2.12
C VAL A 60 3.19 9.99 -3.34
N THR A 61 2.40 8.91 -3.33
CA THR A 61 2.26 7.98 -4.44
C THR A 61 0.81 7.60 -4.58
N ASN A 62 0.30 7.69 -5.81
CA ASN A 62 -1.06 7.29 -6.14
C ASN A 62 -1.01 6.52 -7.46
N ASP A 63 -1.28 5.23 -7.40
CA ASP A 63 -1.27 4.34 -8.56
C ASP A 63 -2.63 3.67 -8.71
N ALA A 64 -3.06 3.49 -9.97
CA ALA A 64 -4.34 2.88 -10.29
C ALA A 64 -4.13 1.60 -11.11
N PHE A 65 -4.94 0.59 -10.83
CA PHE A 65 -4.90 -0.70 -11.52
C PHE A 65 -6.32 -1.13 -11.89
N GLU A 66 -6.45 -1.73 -13.05
CA GLU A 66 -7.74 -2.17 -13.58
C GLU A 66 -7.60 -3.56 -14.20
N GLY A 67 -8.51 -4.44 -13.85
CA GLY A 67 -8.59 -5.78 -14.43
C GLY A 67 -7.61 -6.76 -13.84
N THR A 68 -7.55 -7.94 -14.45
CA THR A 68 -6.68 -9.02 -14.00
C THR A 68 -5.21 -8.64 -14.19
N GLN A 69 -4.42 -8.80 -13.14
CA GLN A 69 -2.99 -8.52 -13.16
C GLN A 69 -2.23 -9.84 -13.24
N THR A 70 -1.74 -10.21 -14.42
CA THR A 70 -1.11 -11.52 -14.65
C THR A 70 0.37 -11.43 -14.97
N LEU A 71 0.83 -10.36 -15.63
CA LEU A 71 2.24 -10.23 -16.02
C LEU A 71 3.10 -9.70 -14.88
N GLU A 72 2.63 -8.67 -14.20
CA GLU A 72 3.32 -8.06 -13.07
C GLU A 72 2.34 -7.87 -11.91
N PRO A 73 1.91 -8.97 -11.23
CA PRO A 73 0.89 -8.87 -10.20
C PRO A 73 1.39 -8.27 -8.89
N MET A 74 2.72 -8.20 -8.68
CA MET A 74 3.28 -7.67 -7.45
C MET A 74 3.54 -6.18 -7.57
N TYR A 75 2.79 -5.39 -6.79
CA TYR A 75 3.07 -3.97 -6.64
C TYR A 75 4.14 -3.79 -5.58
N PHE A 76 5.26 -3.17 -5.96
CA PHE A 76 6.37 -2.91 -5.05
C PHE A 76 6.56 -1.42 -4.87
N GLN A 77 6.48 -0.97 -3.64
CA GLN A 77 6.86 0.38 -3.28
C GLN A 77 8.25 0.32 -2.65
N PRO A 78 9.27 0.92 -3.31
CA PRO A 78 10.65 0.88 -2.81
C PRO A 78 10.81 1.53 -1.44
N PRO A 79 11.90 1.25 -0.73
CA PRO A 79 12.13 1.86 0.58
C PRO A 79 11.98 3.39 0.54
N MET A 80 11.21 3.91 1.49
CA MET A 80 10.85 5.33 1.56
C MET A 80 11.07 5.80 2.99
N HIS A 81 11.87 6.84 3.16
CA HIS A 81 12.08 7.46 4.46
C HIS A 81 10.91 8.34 4.85
N THR A 82 10.49 8.25 6.11
CA THR A 82 9.49 9.14 6.67
C THR A 82 9.97 9.73 7.99
N ASN A 83 9.67 11.00 8.21
CA ASN A 83 10.02 11.68 9.46
C ASN A 83 8.95 11.51 10.54
N LYS A 84 7.69 11.33 10.14
CA LYS A 84 6.61 11.16 11.11
C LYS A 84 5.38 10.59 10.44
N GLY A 85 5.37 9.29 10.24
CA GLY A 85 4.18 8.61 9.76
C GLY A 85 4.28 8.06 8.34
N TYR A 86 3.59 6.97 8.13
CA TYR A 86 3.52 6.22 6.89
C TYR A 86 2.18 5.49 6.86
N SER A 87 1.49 5.53 5.74
CA SER A 87 0.26 4.78 5.59
C SER A 87 0.04 4.30 4.17
N ILE A 88 -0.67 3.18 4.04
CA ILE A 88 -1.11 2.64 2.76
C ILE A 88 -2.62 2.47 2.81
N THR A 89 -3.31 3.04 1.83
CA THR A 89 -4.74 2.88 1.66
C THR A 89 -5.01 2.35 0.27
N ILE A 90 -5.86 1.34 0.17
CA ILE A 90 -6.32 0.83 -1.12
C ILE A 90 -7.79 1.18 -1.28
N VAL A 91 -8.12 1.84 -2.39
CA VAL A 91 -9.49 2.25 -2.70
C VAL A 91 -10.04 1.32 -3.78
N LEU A 92 -11.12 0.62 -3.46
CA LEU A 92 -11.88 -0.14 -4.45
C LEU A 92 -12.85 0.83 -5.13
N SER A 93 -12.53 1.18 -6.39
CA SER A 93 -13.36 2.13 -7.15
C SER A 93 -14.60 1.47 -7.75
N SER A 94 -14.47 0.24 -8.23
CA SER A 94 -15.59 -0.52 -8.79
C SER A 94 -15.22 -1.99 -8.96
N GLY A 95 -16.25 -2.80 -9.21
CA GLY A 95 -16.08 -4.22 -9.52
C GLY A 95 -16.04 -5.13 -8.31
N THR A 96 -15.64 -6.37 -8.55
CA THR A 96 -15.58 -7.40 -7.52
C THR A 96 -14.47 -7.10 -6.52
N ALA A 97 -14.79 -7.15 -5.23
CA ALA A 97 -13.85 -6.86 -4.15
C ALA A 97 -12.88 -8.03 -3.95
N PRO A 98 -11.58 -7.83 -4.15
CA PRO A 98 -10.59 -8.86 -3.90
C PRO A 98 -10.16 -8.85 -2.44
N THR A 99 -9.55 -9.96 -1.99
CA THR A 99 -8.79 -10.02 -0.75
C THR A 99 -7.31 -9.92 -1.12
N ILE A 100 -6.67 -8.83 -0.69
CA ILE A 100 -5.32 -8.48 -1.15
C ILE A 100 -4.27 -8.86 -0.10
N PRO A 101 -3.35 -9.79 -0.41
CA PRO A 101 -2.18 -10.06 0.42
C PRO A 101 -1.18 -8.90 0.36
N TRP A 102 -0.55 -8.61 1.49
CA TRP A 102 0.41 -7.52 1.57
C TRP A 102 1.48 -7.78 2.63
N GLU A 103 2.61 -7.11 2.47
CA GLU A 103 3.73 -7.20 3.42
C GLU A 103 4.41 -5.83 3.51
N ILE A 104 4.65 -5.37 4.73
CA ILE A 104 5.36 -4.13 5.02
C ILE A 104 6.68 -4.47 5.69
N THR A 105 7.76 -3.85 5.23
CA THR A 105 9.11 -4.05 5.77
C THR A 105 9.69 -2.72 6.24
N THR A 106 10.35 -2.72 7.40
CA THR A 106 11.18 -1.58 7.84
C THR A 106 12.66 -1.93 7.73
N PHE A 107 13.44 -0.87 7.67
CA PHE A 107 14.90 -0.99 7.59
C PHE A 107 15.55 -0.23 8.71
#